data_994c8617c614b50e42e44687bdd4821b
#
_entry.id   994c8617c614b50e42e44687bdd4821b
#
_cell.length_a   1.000
_cell.length_b   1.000
_cell.length_c   1.000
_cell.angle_alpha   90.00
_cell.angle_beta   90.00
_cell.angle_gamma   90.00
#
_symmetry.space_group_name_H-M   'P 1'
#
loop_
_entity.id
_entity.type
_entity.pdbx_description
1 polymer ?
#
loop_
_entity_poly.entity_id
_entity_poly.type
_entity_poly.pdbx_seq_one_letter_code
_entity_poly.pdbx_strand_id
1 'polypeptide(L)'
;MLLRIALASGLLASVLAFTGCSGGQFANTPYLGTEYQNQFGGRHPAEVVDNVSYWSGGGSGAPSITINLTEQKAYFYKGDQVVGVALIATGKEGYDTPTGKFRIMEKIADKKSDTYGWMYNADGSVQNYDADIRVDPVPPGGHFDGAAMPYWMRITNTGIGMHQGPIPVPGSPASHGCIRTSKLVIAEFFENARVGMPVRIVY
;
A
#
# COMPACT_ATOMS: atom_id res chain seq x y z
N MET A 1 -42.87 -47.04 49.73
CA MET A 1 -43.32 -46.14 48.66
C MET A 1 -42.29 -45.00 48.55
N LEU A 2 -41.27 -45.21 47.75
CA LEU A 2 -40.09 -44.32 47.63
C LEU A 2 -40.16 -43.60 46.27
N LEU A 3 -40.31 -42.26 46.29
CA LEU A 3 -40.37 -41.37 45.14
C LEU A 3 -38.96 -41.04 44.74
N ARG A 4 -38.53 -41.41 43.51
CA ARG A 4 -37.25 -41.04 42.92
C ARG A 4 -37.45 -39.77 42.15
N ILE A 5 -36.75 -38.70 42.57
CA ILE A 5 -36.63 -37.45 41.85
C ILE A 5 -35.41 -37.56 40.91
N ALA A 6 -35.64 -37.44 39.61
CA ALA A 6 -34.59 -37.38 38.62
C ALA A 6 -34.16 -35.90 38.40
N LEU A 7 -32.90 -35.60 38.69
CA LEU A 7 -32.27 -34.32 38.34
C LEU A 7 -31.78 -34.37 36.88
N ALA A 8 -32.36 -33.54 36.04
CA ALA A 8 -31.86 -33.30 34.68
C ALA A 8 -30.79 -32.19 34.70
N SER A 9 -29.55 -32.58 34.45
CA SER A 9 -28.43 -31.64 34.29
C SER A 9 -28.45 -31.09 32.88
N GLY A 10 -28.86 -29.82 32.71
CA GLY A 10 -28.75 -29.09 31.47
C GLY A 10 -27.32 -28.59 31.27
N LEU A 11 -26.63 -29.10 30.26
CA LEU A 11 -25.37 -28.52 29.76
C LEU A 11 -25.69 -27.25 28.94
N LEU A 12 -25.34 -26.08 29.46
CA LEU A 12 -25.28 -24.85 28.68
C LEU A 12 -23.98 -24.87 27.83
N ALA A 13 -24.12 -25.11 26.56
CA ALA A 13 -23.03 -24.91 25.61
C ALA A 13 -22.89 -23.40 25.32
N SER A 14 -21.89 -22.78 25.89
CA SER A 14 -21.49 -21.40 25.58
C SER A 14 -20.88 -21.36 24.18
N VAL A 15 -21.62 -20.86 23.20
CA VAL A 15 -21.07 -20.54 21.87
C VAL A 15 -20.29 -19.23 22.02
N LEU A 16 -18.97 -19.33 22.09
CA LEU A 16 -18.06 -18.21 21.92
C LEU A 16 -18.10 -17.79 20.45
N ALA A 17 -18.87 -16.76 20.14
CA ALA A 17 -18.78 -16.08 18.86
C ALA A 17 -17.44 -15.36 18.80
N PHE A 18 -16.48 -15.90 18.08
CA PHE A 18 -15.30 -15.16 17.63
C PHE A 18 -15.76 -14.11 16.63
N THR A 19 -15.92 -12.89 17.09
CA THR A 19 -15.98 -11.73 16.18
C THR A 19 -14.59 -11.58 15.59
N GLY A 20 -14.40 -12.15 14.41
CA GLY A 20 -13.20 -11.93 13.60
C GLY A 20 -13.05 -10.43 13.37
N CYS A 21 -11.87 -9.88 13.66
CA CYS A 21 -11.48 -8.54 13.29
C CYS A 21 -11.64 -8.43 11.77
N SER A 22 -12.65 -7.68 11.35
CA SER A 22 -12.88 -7.34 9.95
C SER A 22 -11.66 -6.63 9.42
N GLY A 23 -11.13 -7.14 8.31
CA GLY A 23 -9.98 -6.60 7.60
C GLY A 23 -10.05 -5.09 7.42
N GLY A 24 -8.87 -4.48 7.52
CA GLY A 24 -8.69 -3.05 7.69
C GLY A 24 -9.44 -2.17 6.68
N GLN A 25 -9.79 -0.99 7.13
CA GLN A 25 -10.50 0.09 6.42
C GLN A 25 -9.90 0.49 5.06
N PHE A 26 -8.73 -0.04 4.69
CA PHE A 26 -8.03 0.26 3.44
C PHE A 26 -8.46 -0.58 2.24
N ALA A 27 -9.22 -1.68 2.45
CA ALA A 27 -9.70 -2.55 1.36
C ALA A 27 -10.79 -1.89 0.48
N ASN A 28 -11.41 -0.79 0.96
CA ASN A 28 -12.51 -0.09 0.30
C ASN A 28 -12.18 1.35 -0.11
N THR A 29 -10.89 1.73 -0.21
CA THR A 29 -10.59 3.03 -0.81
C THR A 29 -10.90 2.95 -2.29
N PRO A 30 -11.67 3.88 -2.83
CA PRO A 30 -12.06 3.90 -4.23
C PRO A 30 -10.88 3.75 -5.19
N TYR A 31 -9.76 4.41 -4.94
CA TYR A 31 -8.53 4.36 -5.74
C TYR A 31 -7.96 2.93 -5.90
N LEU A 32 -8.08 2.06 -4.87
CA LEU A 32 -7.59 0.68 -4.94
C LEU A 32 -8.49 -0.24 -5.77
N GLY A 33 -9.80 0.09 -5.89
CA GLY A 33 -10.78 -0.76 -6.55
C GLY A 33 -10.96 -0.49 -8.05
N THR A 34 -10.79 0.75 -8.50
CA THR A 34 -11.22 1.17 -9.84
C THR A 34 -10.13 1.23 -10.89
N GLU A 35 -8.89 1.51 -10.53
CA GLU A 35 -7.77 1.29 -11.46
C GLU A 35 -7.78 -0.17 -11.94
N TYR A 36 -8.19 -1.05 -11.05
CA TYR A 36 -8.39 -2.48 -11.32
C TYR A 36 -9.63 -2.76 -12.18
N GLN A 37 -10.75 -2.11 -11.95
CA GLN A 37 -11.98 -2.29 -12.73
C GLN A 37 -11.80 -1.83 -14.18
N ASN A 38 -11.09 -0.73 -14.40
CA ASN A 38 -10.87 -0.20 -15.75
C ASN A 38 -9.83 -1.01 -16.54
N GLN A 39 -8.83 -1.58 -15.88
CA GLN A 39 -7.76 -2.34 -16.53
C GLN A 39 -8.15 -3.80 -16.80
N PHE A 40 -9.05 -4.39 -16.02
CA PHE A 40 -9.39 -5.81 -16.06
C PHE A 40 -10.89 -6.12 -16.21
N GLY A 41 -11.71 -5.16 -16.66
CA GLY A 41 -13.11 -5.40 -17.04
C GLY A 41 -14.03 -5.81 -15.89
N GLY A 42 -13.83 -5.21 -14.69
CA GLY A 42 -14.78 -5.36 -13.56
C GLY A 42 -14.70 -6.69 -12.81
N ARG A 43 -13.73 -7.55 -13.11
CA ARG A 43 -13.44 -8.70 -12.26
C ARG A 43 -12.59 -8.22 -11.09
N HIS A 44 -13.07 -8.42 -9.85
CA HIS A 44 -12.14 -8.41 -8.71
C HIS A 44 -11.06 -9.43 -9.03
N PRO A 45 -9.79 -9.01 -9.15
CA PRO A 45 -8.74 -10.00 -9.25
C PRO A 45 -8.78 -10.85 -8.00
N ALA A 46 -8.53 -12.12 -8.14
CA ALA A 46 -8.04 -12.92 -7.03
C ALA A 46 -6.95 -12.08 -6.37
N GLU A 47 -7.10 -11.82 -5.06
CA GLU A 47 -6.16 -11.00 -4.28
C GLU A 47 -4.75 -11.41 -4.71
N VAL A 48 -3.97 -10.44 -5.23
CA VAL A 48 -2.62 -10.74 -5.71
C VAL A 48 -1.88 -11.39 -4.55
N VAL A 49 -1.57 -12.66 -4.68
CA VAL A 49 -0.87 -13.39 -3.63
C VAL A 49 0.57 -12.90 -3.62
N ASP A 50 0.87 -12.02 -2.67
CA ASP A 50 2.24 -11.60 -2.40
C ASP A 50 2.91 -12.63 -1.49
N ASN A 51 3.63 -13.55 -2.10
CA ASN A 51 4.47 -14.56 -1.42
C ASN A 51 5.95 -14.17 -1.40
N VAL A 52 6.28 -12.93 -1.75
CA VAL A 52 7.64 -12.38 -1.84
C VAL A 52 7.98 -11.52 -0.63
N SER A 53 7.02 -10.71 -0.19
CA SER A 53 7.25 -9.74 0.89
C SER A 53 7.36 -10.41 2.24
N TYR A 54 8.40 -10.04 2.99
CA TYR A 54 8.59 -10.48 4.37
C TYR A 54 9.36 -9.44 5.18
N TRP A 55 9.23 -9.52 6.50
CA TRP A 55 10.00 -8.77 7.48
C TRP A 55 10.52 -9.69 8.57
N SER A 56 11.84 -9.76 8.75
CA SER A 56 12.48 -10.55 9.81
C SER A 56 12.80 -9.71 11.06
N GLY A 57 12.94 -8.41 10.89
CA GLY A 57 13.20 -7.46 11.99
C GLY A 57 14.57 -7.56 12.66
N GLY A 58 15.31 -8.61 12.42
CA GLY A 58 16.62 -8.86 13.00
C GLY A 58 17.72 -7.94 12.46
N GLY A 59 18.98 -8.34 12.70
CA GLY A 59 20.16 -7.66 12.19
C GLY A 59 20.61 -6.44 13.00
N SER A 60 21.84 -6.02 12.73
CA SER A 60 22.49 -4.87 13.36
C SER A 60 23.18 -4.01 12.29
N GLY A 61 23.47 -2.75 12.63
CA GLY A 61 24.12 -1.81 11.73
C GLY A 61 23.21 -0.72 11.20
N ALA A 62 23.75 0.14 10.36
CA ALA A 62 23.03 1.29 9.80
C ALA A 62 21.93 0.82 8.83
N PRO A 63 20.68 1.30 8.98
CA PRO A 63 19.60 0.93 8.08
C PRO A 63 19.71 1.63 6.73
N SER A 64 19.33 0.92 5.65
CA SER A 64 19.22 1.47 4.29
C SER A 64 18.19 0.70 3.48
N ILE A 65 17.72 1.31 2.36
CA ILE A 65 16.83 0.64 1.40
C ILE A 65 17.53 0.61 0.04
N THR A 66 17.47 -0.55 -0.64
CA THR A 66 17.77 -0.67 -2.07
C THR A 66 16.49 -1.03 -2.82
N ILE A 67 16.16 -0.25 -3.84
CA ILE A 67 15.02 -0.47 -4.74
C ILE A 67 15.58 -0.96 -6.06
N ASN A 68 15.20 -2.19 -6.47
CA ASN A 68 15.59 -2.79 -7.74
C ASN A 68 14.42 -2.70 -8.73
N LEU A 69 14.58 -1.89 -9.77
CA LEU A 69 13.55 -1.64 -10.78
C LEU A 69 13.32 -2.84 -11.70
N THR A 70 14.36 -3.62 -11.97
CA THR A 70 14.24 -4.85 -12.80
C THR A 70 13.47 -5.93 -12.08
N GLU A 71 13.78 -6.14 -10.79
CA GLU A 71 13.12 -7.17 -9.99
C GLU A 71 11.75 -6.74 -9.45
N GLN A 72 11.43 -5.43 -9.50
CA GLN A 72 10.26 -4.84 -8.84
C GLN A 72 10.20 -5.24 -7.36
N LYS A 73 11.36 -5.09 -6.67
CA LYS A 73 11.53 -5.39 -5.24
C LYS A 73 12.27 -4.26 -4.53
N ALA A 74 11.92 -4.06 -3.27
CA ALA A 74 12.67 -3.22 -2.35
C ALA A 74 13.24 -4.08 -1.22
N TYR A 75 14.50 -3.83 -0.88
CA TYR A 75 15.25 -4.54 0.16
C TYR A 75 15.58 -3.58 1.28
N PHE A 76 15.19 -3.93 2.50
CA PHE A 76 15.59 -3.20 3.71
C PHE A 76 16.78 -3.88 4.34
N TYR A 77 17.85 -3.13 4.57
CA TYR A 77 19.10 -3.60 5.16
C TYR A 77 19.28 -3.04 6.57
N LYS A 78 19.96 -3.80 7.43
CA LYS A 78 20.68 -3.34 8.62
C LYS A 78 22.14 -3.78 8.49
N GLY A 79 23.06 -2.81 8.27
CA GLY A 79 24.40 -3.11 7.78
C GLY A 79 24.34 -3.82 6.42
N ASP A 80 24.98 -4.97 6.31
CA ASP A 80 25.02 -5.79 5.08
C ASP A 80 23.91 -6.86 5.04
N GLN A 81 23.09 -6.96 6.09
CA GLN A 81 22.05 -7.98 6.20
C GLN A 81 20.71 -7.47 5.67
N VAL A 82 20.09 -8.21 4.75
CA VAL A 82 18.70 -7.99 4.35
C VAL A 82 17.79 -8.47 5.47
N VAL A 83 16.95 -7.55 6.00
CA VAL A 83 16.02 -7.84 7.09
C VAL A 83 14.57 -7.68 6.67
N GLY A 84 14.32 -7.22 5.46
CA GLY A 84 12.99 -7.13 4.88
C GLY A 84 13.06 -7.07 3.35
N VAL A 85 12.07 -7.67 2.71
CA VAL A 85 11.86 -7.61 1.26
C VAL A 85 10.42 -7.18 1.02
N ALA A 86 10.20 -6.29 0.06
CA ALA A 86 8.89 -5.84 -0.36
C ALA A 86 8.71 -6.04 -1.86
N LEU A 87 7.61 -6.63 -2.28
CA LEU A 87 7.11 -6.51 -3.62
C LEU A 87 6.70 -5.05 -3.86
N ILE A 88 7.08 -4.48 -5.01
CA ILE A 88 6.76 -3.10 -5.37
C ILE A 88 6.20 -3.01 -6.79
N ALA A 89 5.62 -1.85 -7.12
CA ALA A 89 5.36 -1.41 -8.48
C ALA A 89 5.85 0.03 -8.65
N THR A 90 6.81 0.22 -9.54
CA THR A 90 7.44 1.52 -9.83
C THR A 90 6.77 2.23 -11.00
N GLY A 91 7.32 3.36 -11.44
CA GLY A 91 6.78 4.15 -12.55
C GLY A 91 6.63 3.34 -13.83
N LYS A 92 5.44 3.42 -14.44
CA LYS A 92 5.13 2.86 -15.77
C LYS A 92 5.82 3.69 -16.86
N GLU A 93 5.81 3.20 -18.10
CA GLU A 93 6.34 3.92 -19.27
C GLU A 93 5.81 5.36 -19.31
N GLY A 94 6.74 6.33 -19.51
CA GLY A 94 6.44 7.75 -19.47
C GLY A 94 6.39 8.39 -18.07
N TYR A 95 6.54 7.59 -17.01
CA TYR A 95 6.52 8.03 -15.61
C TYR A 95 7.67 7.41 -14.83
N ASP A 96 8.87 7.56 -15.31
CA ASP A 96 10.04 6.83 -14.80
C ASP A 96 10.35 7.11 -13.33
N THR A 97 10.64 6.05 -12.58
CA THR A 97 11.27 6.15 -11.26
C THR A 97 12.79 6.32 -11.48
N PRO A 98 13.41 7.43 -11.02
CA PRO A 98 14.82 7.72 -11.32
C PRO A 98 15.75 6.76 -10.54
N THR A 99 16.83 6.32 -11.19
CA THR A 99 17.93 5.62 -10.53
C THR A 99 18.90 6.56 -9.85
N GLY A 100 19.60 6.08 -8.83
CA GLY A 100 20.60 6.87 -8.13
C GLY A 100 20.70 6.60 -6.64
N LYS A 101 21.38 7.53 -5.96
CA LYS A 101 21.55 7.55 -4.51
C LYS A 101 20.72 8.69 -3.93
N PHE A 102 19.82 8.37 -3.03
CA PHE A 102 18.88 9.28 -2.41
C PHE A 102 18.91 9.13 -0.88
N ARG A 103 18.07 9.91 -0.23
CA ARG A 103 17.77 9.78 1.20
C ARG A 103 16.28 9.97 1.42
N ILE A 104 15.74 9.36 2.47
CA ILE A 104 14.40 9.70 2.93
C ILE A 104 14.40 11.16 3.39
N MET A 105 13.54 11.97 2.80
CA MET A 105 13.46 13.41 3.05
C MET A 105 12.32 13.77 4.01
N GLU A 106 11.26 12.95 4.01
CA GLU A 106 10.04 13.18 4.77
C GLU A 106 9.34 11.86 5.03
N LYS A 107 8.60 11.77 6.13
CA LYS A 107 7.73 10.63 6.47
C LYS A 107 6.37 11.15 6.93
N ILE A 108 5.29 10.65 6.34
CA ILE A 108 3.90 10.99 6.69
C ILE A 108 3.09 9.68 6.71
N ALA A 109 2.48 9.36 7.86
CA ALA A 109 1.74 8.10 8.02
C ALA A 109 0.51 8.03 7.12
N ASP A 110 -0.23 9.12 7.00
CA ASP A 110 -1.47 9.22 6.22
C ASP A 110 -1.41 10.43 5.27
N LYS A 111 -0.79 10.22 4.10
CA LYS A 111 -0.69 11.22 3.04
C LYS A 111 -1.71 10.93 1.94
N LYS A 112 -2.25 12.00 1.35
CA LYS A 112 -2.90 11.96 0.03
C LYS A 112 -2.03 12.64 -1.02
N SER A 113 -2.18 12.25 -2.28
CA SER A 113 -1.53 12.90 -3.42
C SER A 113 -2.14 14.29 -3.64
N ASP A 114 -1.26 15.25 -3.89
CA ASP A 114 -1.65 16.61 -4.26
C ASP A 114 -1.82 16.74 -5.79
N THR A 115 -1.53 15.68 -6.55
CA THR A 115 -1.45 15.72 -8.02
C THR A 115 -2.35 14.70 -8.69
N TYR A 116 -2.31 13.45 -8.25
CA TYR A 116 -3.03 12.34 -8.88
C TYR A 116 -4.16 11.84 -7.97
N GLY A 117 -5.31 11.53 -8.54
CA GLY A 117 -6.46 11.09 -7.76
C GLY A 117 -7.72 10.94 -8.59
N TRP A 118 -8.84 11.21 -7.98
CA TRP A 118 -10.15 11.11 -8.59
C TRP A 118 -10.79 12.46 -8.76
N MET A 119 -11.45 12.65 -9.90
CA MET A 119 -12.25 13.82 -10.18
C MET A 119 -13.72 13.46 -10.08
N TYR A 120 -14.45 14.23 -9.30
CA TYR A 120 -15.88 14.05 -9.06
C TYR A 120 -16.71 15.18 -9.67
N ASN A 121 -17.87 14.82 -10.22
CA ASN A 121 -18.92 15.76 -10.61
C ASN A 121 -19.67 16.29 -9.39
N ALA A 122 -20.50 17.34 -9.60
CA ALA A 122 -21.33 17.94 -8.55
C ALA A 122 -22.35 16.96 -7.92
N ASP A 123 -22.78 15.94 -8.66
CA ASP A 123 -23.70 14.90 -8.19
C ASP A 123 -23.00 13.75 -7.44
N GLY A 124 -21.68 13.84 -7.27
CA GLY A 124 -20.86 12.82 -6.59
C GLY A 124 -20.45 11.65 -7.48
N SER A 125 -20.85 11.62 -8.75
CA SER A 125 -20.34 10.63 -9.70
C SER A 125 -18.88 10.89 -10.05
N VAL A 126 -18.12 9.82 -10.33
CA VAL A 126 -16.70 9.94 -10.71
C VAL A 126 -16.61 10.30 -12.19
N GLN A 127 -15.98 11.43 -12.50
CA GLN A 127 -15.69 11.86 -13.86
C GLN A 127 -14.42 11.21 -14.40
N ASN A 128 -13.34 11.21 -13.60
CA ASN A 128 -12.06 10.66 -13.97
C ASN A 128 -11.42 9.92 -12.78
N TYR A 129 -11.09 8.64 -12.97
CA TYR A 129 -10.50 7.77 -11.95
C TYR A 129 -8.97 7.84 -11.88
N ASP A 130 -8.31 8.50 -12.84
CA ASP A 130 -6.85 8.67 -12.92
C ASP A 130 -6.53 10.12 -13.28
N ALA A 131 -7.15 11.06 -12.57
CA ALA A 131 -7.04 12.48 -12.81
C ALA A 131 -5.67 13.02 -12.40
N ASP A 132 -5.12 13.90 -13.25
CA ASP A 132 -4.00 14.78 -12.93
C ASP A 132 -4.52 16.22 -12.83
N ILE A 133 -4.64 16.74 -11.61
CA ILE A 133 -5.23 18.07 -11.35
C ILE A 133 -4.49 19.22 -12.07
N ARG A 134 -3.26 18.99 -12.55
CA ARG A 134 -2.48 19.99 -13.30
C ARG A 134 -2.98 20.18 -14.73
N VAL A 135 -3.68 19.18 -15.28
CA VAL A 135 -4.15 19.15 -16.67
C VAL A 135 -5.66 18.84 -16.78
N ASP A 136 -6.25 18.20 -15.78
CA ASP A 136 -7.66 17.88 -15.73
C ASP A 136 -8.41 18.93 -14.89
N PRO A 137 -9.25 19.79 -15.50
CA PRO A 137 -9.96 20.82 -14.74
C PRO A 137 -11.04 20.18 -13.85
N VAL A 138 -11.19 20.74 -12.64
CA VAL A 138 -12.28 20.36 -11.75
C VAL A 138 -13.61 20.80 -12.37
N PRO A 139 -14.60 19.90 -12.55
CA PRO A 139 -15.89 20.26 -13.13
C PRO A 139 -16.66 21.23 -12.21
N PRO A 140 -17.54 22.07 -12.76
CA PRO A 140 -18.33 23.01 -11.95
C PRO A 140 -19.12 22.29 -10.84
N GLY A 141 -18.91 22.72 -9.59
CA GLY A 141 -19.51 22.11 -8.41
C GLY A 141 -18.95 20.74 -7.99
N GLY A 142 -17.97 20.22 -8.74
CA GLY A 142 -17.27 18.99 -8.41
C GLY A 142 -16.05 19.24 -7.52
N HIS A 143 -15.27 18.18 -7.30
CA HIS A 143 -14.03 18.26 -6.51
C HIS A 143 -13.00 17.21 -6.94
N PHE A 144 -11.76 17.45 -6.56
CA PHE A 144 -10.66 16.48 -6.67
C PHE A 144 -10.41 15.80 -5.32
N ASP A 145 -10.26 14.47 -5.31
CA ASP A 145 -9.81 13.71 -4.15
C ASP A 145 -8.49 12.99 -4.48
N GLY A 146 -7.42 13.43 -3.83
CA GLY A 146 -6.08 12.88 -4.05
C GLY A 146 -5.97 11.42 -3.61
N ALA A 147 -5.26 10.63 -4.39
CA ALA A 147 -5.02 9.22 -4.11
C ALA A 147 -4.36 9.03 -2.73
N ALA A 148 -4.86 8.08 -1.95
CA ALA A 148 -4.28 7.71 -0.66
C ALA A 148 -2.88 7.09 -0.84
N MET A 149 -1.92 7.58 -0.06
CA MET A 149 -0.53 7.12 -0.03
C MET A 149 -0.07 6.85 1.41
N PRO A 150 -0.69 5.87 2.11
CA PRO A 150 -0.31 5.56 3.49
C PRO A 150 1.16 5.17 3.60
N TYR A 151 1.76 5.48 4.74
CA TYR A 151 3.19 5.21 5.03
C TYR A 151 4.15 5.89 4.05
N TRP A 152 3.85 7.11 3.67
CA TRP A 152 4.64 7.91 2.75
C TRP A 152 6.04 8.18 3.25
N MET A 153 7.04 7.88 2.41
CA MET A 153 8.45 8.23 2.58
C MET A 153 8.94 8.93 1.31
N ARG A 154 9.10 10.26 1.36
CA ARG A 154 9.62 11.03 0.22
C ARG A 154 11.09 10.70 -0.03
N ILE A 155 11.45 10.49 -1.29
CA ILE A 155 12.81 10.12 -1.72
C ILE A 155 13.42 11.21 -2.62
N THR A 156 12.63 11.90 -3.45
CA THR A 156 13.14 12.92 -4.38
C THR A 156 12.52 14.30 -4.14
N ASN A 157 13.23 15.34 -4.58
CA ASN A 157 12.71 16.72 -4.59
C ASN A 157 11.51 16.88 -5.56
N THR A 158 11.42 16.03 -6.57
CA THR A 158 10.34 16.04 -7.57
C THR A 158 9.06 15.38 -7.09
N GLY A 159 9.01 14.92 -5.83
CA GLY A 159 7.79 14.37 -5.24
C GLY A 159 7.64 12.84 -5.41
N ILE A 160 8.69 12.11 -5.79
CA ILE A 160 8.67 10.66 -5.80
C ILE A 160 8.97 10.13 -4.40
N GLY A 161 8.18 9.17 -3.97
CA GLY A 161 8.34 8.50 -2.68
C GLY A 161 7.88 7.05 -2.71
N MET A 162 8.09 6.38 -1.60
CA MET A 162 7.64 5.01 -1.33
C MET A 162 6.41 5.08 -0.42
N HIS A 163 5.38 4.30 -0.70
CA HIS A 163 4.14 4.27 0.07
C HIS A 163 3.35 2.98 -0.19
N GLN A 164 2.36 2.67 0.65
CA GLN A 164 1.43 1.59 0.33
C GLN A 164 0.65 1.94 -0.92
N GLY A 165 0.50 0.97 -1.83
CA GLY A 165 -0.33 1.15 -3.00
C GLY A 165 -0.62 -0.16 -3.72
N PRO A 166 -1.56 -0.15 -4.69
CA PRO A 166 -1.90 -1.32 -5.44
C PRO A 166 -0.74 -1.77 -6.35
N ILE A 167 -0.52 -3.08 -6.38
CA ILE A 167 0.43 -3.76 -7.27
C ILE A 167 -0.40 -4.68 -8.16
N PRO A 168 -0.92 -4.18 -9.30
CA PRO A 168 -1.88 -4.93 -10.12
C PRO A 168 -1.30 -6.21 -10.68
N VAL A 169 -0.05 -6.15 -11.12
CA VAL A 169 0.69 -7.29 -11.68
C VAL A 169 2.05 -7.36 -10.99
N PRO A 170 2.31 -8.40 -10.17
CA PRO A 170 3.62 -8.61 -9.57
C PRO A 170 4.74 -8.60 -10.61
N GLY A 171 5.81 -7.87 -10.31
CA GLY A 171 6.96 -7.77 -11.22
C GLY A 171 6.82 -6.74 -12.35
N SER A 172 5.70 -5.99 -12.41
CA SER A 172 5.46 -4.99 -13.45
C SER A 172 5.31 -3.57 -12.88
N PRO A 173 5.92 -2.55 -13.53
CA PRO A 173 5.69 -1.15 -13.23
C PRO A 173 4.23 -0.75 -13.45
N ALA A 174 3.66 0.11 -12.57
CA ALA A 174 2.25 0.50 -12.66
C ALA A 174 1.93 1.90 -12.10
N SER A 175 2.90 2.65 -11.59
CA SER A 175 2.68 3.95 -10.94
C SER A 175 2.97 5.15 -11.86
N HIS A 176 2.71 6.35 -11.36
CA HIS A 176 3.15 7.62 -11.95
C HIS A 176 4.51 8.08 -11.38
N GLY A 177 5.44 7.13 -11.16
CA GLY A 177 6.80 7.38 -10.70
C GLY A 177 7.06 7.01 -9.23
N CYS A 178 6.07 7.03 -8.36
CA CYS A 178 6.21 6.58 -6.97
C CYS A 178 6.43 5.07 -6.86
N ILE A 179 6.97 4.62 -5.74
CA ILE A 179 7.21 3.22 -5.43
C ILE A 179 6.02 2.71 -4.60
N ARG A 180 5.01 2.13 -5.28
CA ARG A 180 3.91 1.43 -4.62
C ARG A 180 4.46 0.18 -3.97
N THR A 181 4.18 -0.04 -2.71
CA THR A 181 4.78 -1.08 -1.89
C THR A 181 3.71 -1.95 -1.27
N SER A 182 4.00 -3.25 -1.17
CA SER A 182 3.11 -4.24 -0.57
C SER A 182 2.64 -3.85 0.82
N LYS A 183 1.33 -3.99 1.06
CA LYS A 183 0.68 -3.77 2.37
C LYS A 183 1.23 -4.68 3.48
N LEU A 184 1.84 -5.82 3.12
CA LEU A 184 2.33 -6.81 4.09
C LEU A 184 3.54 -6.32 4.89
N VAL A 185 4.32 -5.37 4.35
CA VAL A 185 5.60 -4.97 4.97
C VAL A 185 5.86 -3.47 4.99
N ILE A 186 5.04 -2.65 4.31
CA ILE A 186 5.30 -1.20 4.22
C ILE A 186 5.26 -0.51 5.59
N ALA A 187 4.40 -0.97 6.49
CA ALA A 187 4.35 -0.46 7.86
C ALA A 187 5.69 -0.69 8.58
N GLU A 188 6.26 -1.89 8.47
CA GLU A 188 7.55 -2.24 9.05
C GLU A 188 8.69 -1.41 8.43
N PHE A 189 8.69 -1.22 7.11
CA PHE A 189 9.66 -0.34 6.44
C PHE A 189 9.53 1.09 6.95
N PHE A 190 8.31 1.61 7.05
CA PHE A 190 8.04 2.94 7.55
C PHE A 190 8.52 3.11 9.00
N GLU A 191 8.15 2.22 9.91
CA GLU A 191 8.53 2.31 11.34
C GLU A 191 10.04 2.25 11.56
N ASN A 192 10.74 1.41 10.80
CA ASN A 192 12.19 1.23 10.91
C ASN A 192 13.01 2.24 10.08
N ALA A 193 12.37 3.00 9.20
CA ALA A 193 13.00 4.07 8.43
C ALA A 193 13.04 5.38 9.23
N ARG A 194 14.02 6.24 8.91
CA ARG A 194 14.13 7.60 9.45
C ARG A 194 14.51 8.61 8.38
N VAL A 195 14.16 9.86 8.57
CA VAL A 195 14.63 10.96 7.72
C VAL A 195 16.15 10.98 7.69
N GLY A 196 16.73 11.16 6.50
CA GLY A 196 18.17 11.06 6.24
C GLY A 196 18.69 9.64 5.94
N MET A 197 17.86 8.58 6.13
CA MET A 197 18.25 7.20 5.81
C MET A 197 18.57 7.04 4.32
N PRO A 198 19.70 6.36 3.96
CA PRO A 198 20.07 6.13 2.57
C PRO A 198 19.05 5.26 1.82
N VAL A 199 18.76 5.67 0.59
CA VAL A 199 17.98 4.91 -0.38
C VAL A 199 18.77 4.84 -1.69
N ARG A 200 18.91 3.64 -2.24
CA ARG A 200 19.55 3.41 -3.54
C ARG A 200 18.50 2.83 -4.51
N ILE A 201 18.39 3.42 -5.69
CA ILE A 201 17.50 2.92 -6.76
C ILE A 201 18.38 2.47 -7.92
N VAL A 202 18.21 1.22 -8.33
CA VAL A 202 19.03 0.54 -9.36
C VAL A 202 18.14 -0.27 -10.31
N TYR A 203 18.70 -0.63 -11.46
CA TYR A 203 18.16 -1.67 -12.32
C TYR A 203 18.63 -3.04 -11.87
#